data_23251b35ae82a86d03cca2b0e908bc1d
#
_entry.id   23251b35ae82a86d03cca2b0e908bc1d
#
_cell.length_a   1.000
_cell.length_b   1.000
_cell.length_c   1.000
_cell.angle_alpha   90.00
_cell.angle_beta   90.00
_cell.angle_gamma   90.00
#
_symmetry.space_group_name_H-M   'P 1'
#
loop_
_entity.id
_entity.type
_entity.pdbx_description
1 polymer ?
#
loop_
_entity_poly.entity_id
_entity_poly.type
_entity_poly.pdbx_seq_one_letter_code
_entity_poly.pdbx_strand_id
1 'polypeptide(L)'
;MSVLKDLKPLSPAAFFEVRGEIPKAEKKRQFKKGLLPNTTGLTGEGRLVSLALLWSPVGIYVEMGCKLGIESGDQLELFIDTRDLKTSNVITRFCHHFSFDLEEETGVEVTRFRGEDSHELADSDLITMKTEVKRSSYRVEIALPKEILYGYDPVEFKRLGFCYRYKRKNGEKEHFNLSSDYFNLEKHPALWASMELMG
;
A
#
# COMPACT_ATOMS: atom_id res chain seq x y z
N MET A 1 10.51 34.21 30.08
CA MET A 1 9.78 34.02 28.81
C MET A 1 9.76 32.53 28.53
N SER A 2 8.57 31.92 28.48
CA SER A 2 8.43 30.46 28.32
C SER A 2 8.59 30.10 26.84
N VAL A 3 9.70 29.49 26.50
CA VAL A 3 10.02 28.94 25.14
C VAL A 3 9.06 27.82 24.73
N LEU A 4 8.22 27.36 25.67
CA LEU A 4 7.29 26.23 25.44
C LEU A 4 5.98 26.63 24.74
N LYS A 5 5.71 27.92 24.52
CA LYS A 5 4.43 28.37 23.89
C LYS A 5 4.37 28.14 22.37
N ASP A 6 5.51 27.90 21.71
CA ASP A 6 5.59 27.76 20.25
C ASP A 6 5.83 26.31 19.79
N LEU A 7 5.91 25.35 20.71
CA LEU A 7 6.04 23.95 20.37
C LEU A 7 4.67 23.42 19.94
N LYS A 8 4.53 23.14 18.63
CA LYS A 8 3.39 22.38 18.14
C LYS A 8 3.43 20.99 18.79
N PRO A 9 2.30 20.51 19.34
CA PRO A 9 2.26 19.16 19.86
C PRO A 9 2.66 18.18 18.74
N LEU A 10 3.65 17.32 19.01
CA LEU A 10 4.04 16.27 18.11
C LEU A 10 2.89 15.27 18.00
N SER A 11 2.36 15.08 16.81
CA SER A 11 1.39 14.02 16.59
C SER A 11 2.08 12.66 16.63
N PRO A 12 1.43 11.58 17.08
CA PRO A 12 2.00 10.23 17.01
C PRO A 12 2.49 9.85 15.61
N ALA A 13 1.82 10.33 14.56
CA ALA A 13 2.22 10.16 13.17
C ALA A 13 3.64 10.69 12.87
N ALA A 14 4.07 11.77 13.54
CA ALA A 14 5.40 12.34 13.34
C ALA A 14 6.54 11.44 13.87
N PHE A 15 6.25 10.53 14.81
CA PHE A 15 7.24 9.57 15.34
C PHE A 15 7.38 8.32 14.47
N PHE A 16 6.37 7.99 13.68
CA PHE A 16 6.30 6.75 12.89
C PHE A 16 6.27 7.02 11.38
N GLU A 17 6.62 8.23 10.96
CA GLU A 17 6.62 8.58 9.54
C GLU A 17 7.76 7.85 8.82
N VAL A 18 7.41 6.81 8.08
CA VAL A 18 8.29 6.19 7.10
C VAL A 18 8.09 6.90 5.76
N ARG A 19 9.20 7.27 5.13
CA ARG A 19 9.21 7.88 3.80
C ARG A 19 9.93 6.98 2.82
N GLY A 20 9.46 6.96 1.59
CA GLY A 20 10.07 6.21 0.50
C GLY A 20 9.84 6.89 -0.83
N GLU A 21 10.37 6.30 -1.88
CA GLU A 21 10.28 6.77 -3.26
C GLU A 21 9.66 5.70 -4.14
N ILE A 22 8.80 6.10 -5.06
CA ILE A 22 8.23 5.24 -6.09
C ILE A 22 8.72 5.75 -7.45
N PRO A 23 9.56 5.00 -8.16
CA PRO A 23 10.03 5.40 -9.48
C PRO A 23 8.92 5.32 -10.52
N LYS A 24 9.04 6.17 -11.54
CA LYS A 24 8.15 6.17 -12.69
C LYS A 24 8.34 4.91 -13.53
N ALA A 25 7.23 4.29 -13.92
CA ALA A 25 7.23 3.16 -14.83
C ALA A 25 7.68 3.59 -16.24
N GLU A 26 8.67 2.93 -16.78
CA GLU A 26 9.10 3.03 -18.17
C GLU A 26 8.26 2.10 -19.07
N LYS A 27 8.44 2.14 -20.40
CA LYS A 27 7.75 1.25 -21.37
C LYS A 27 7.88 -0.24 -20.99
N LYS A 28 9.05 -0.65 -20.48
CA LYS A 28 9.25 -1.95 -19.85
C LYS A 28 9.35 -1.72 -18.34
N ARG A 29 8.37 -2.24 -17.59
CA ARG A 29 8.33 -2.10 -16.12
C ARG A 29 9.57 -2.70 -15.49
N GLN A 30 10.37 -1.88 -14.82
CA GLN A 30 11.59 -2.29 -14.15
C GLN A 30 11.37 -2.34 -12.64
N PHE A 31 10.58 -3.29 -12.16
CA PHE A 31 10.18 -3.41 -10.76
C PHE A 31 11.36 -3.42 -9.76
N LYS A 32 12.53 -3.90 -10.18
CA LYS A 32 13.73 -3.84 -9.32
C LYS A 32 14.08 -2.44 -8.83
N LYS A 33 13.74 -1.39 -9.59
CA LYS A 33 13.98 0.01 -9.20
C LYS A 33 13.03 0.49 -8.11
N GLY A 34 11.84 -0.10 -8.03
CA GLY A 34 10.78 0.26 -7.08
C GLY A 34 10.67 -0.68 -5.89
N LEU A 35 11.71 -1.50 -5.63
CA LEU A 35 11.70 -2.43 -4.51
C LEU A 35 11.65 -1.66 -3.19
N LEU A 36 10.63 -1.95 -2.38
CA LEU A 36 10.47 -1.34 -1.07
C LEU A 36 11.53 -1.85 -0.07
N PRO A 37 11.98 -0.99 0.85
CA PRO A 37 12.88 -1.41 1.91
C PRO A 37 12.22 -2.46 2.80
N ASN A 38 13.04 -3.30 3.42
CA ASN A 38 12.56 -4.23 4.43
C ASN A 38 12.32 -3.48 5.75
N THR A 39 11.08 -3.43 6.20
CA THR A 39 10.67 -2.80 7.46
C THR A 39 10.28 -3.79 8.55
N THR A 40 10.49 -5.10 8.34
CA THR A 40 10.12 -6.15 9.32
C THR A 40 10.81 -5.98 10.68
N GLY A 41 11.97 -5.34 10.70
CA GLY A 41 12.62 -4.94 11.96
C GLY A 41 11.83 -3.94 12.81
N LEU A 42 10.91 -3.16 12.20
CA LEU A 42 10.02 -2.22 12.89
C LEU A 42 8.74 -2.92 13.37
N THR A 43 8.29 -3.95 12.66
CA THR A 43 7.07 -4.68 12.99
C THR A 43 7.30 -5.88 13.90
N GLY A 44 8.56 -6.35 14.00
CA GLY A 44 8.91 -7.56 14.74
C GLY A 44 8.54 -8.86 14.01
N GLU A 45 8.21 -8.77 12.71
CA GLU A 45 7.76 -9.88 11.87
C GLU A 45 8.89 -10.51 11.07
N GLY A 46 8.65 -11.72 10.54
CA GLY A 46 9.55 -12.35 9.57
C GLY A 46 9.36 -11.78 8.17
N ARG A 47 10.41 -11.79 7.35
CA ARG A 47 10.31 -11.39 5.95
C ARG A 47 9.78 -12.55 5.11
N LEU A 48 8.56 -12.41 4.61
CA LEU A 48 7.88 -13.40 3.76
C LEU A 48 7.93 -13.03 2.29
N VAL A 49 7.80 -11.73 1.99
CA VAL A 49 7.69 -11.23 0.62
C VAL A 49 8.69 -10.12 0.30
N SER A 50 8.87 -9.87 -0.97
CA SER A 50 9.48 -8.65 -1.50
C SER A 50 8.42 -7.92 -2.34
N LEU A 51 8.19 -6.65 -2.09
CA LEU A 51 7.21 -5.87 -2.81
C LEU A 51 7.87 -4.67 -3.48
N ALA A 52 7.50 -4.42 -4.73
CA ALA A 52 7.98 -3.30 -5.51
C ALA A 52 6.80 -2.48 -6.05
N LEU A 53 6.95 -1.16 -6.07
CA LEU A 53 5.98 -0.21 -6.60
C LEU A 53 6.56 0.59 -7.76
N LEU A 54 5.74 0.80 -8.77
CA LEU A 54 5.99 1.77 -9.84
C LEU A 54 4.74 2.61 -10.05
N TRP A 55 4.92 3.86 -10.47
CA TRP A 55 3.81 4.75 -10.82
C TRP A 55 3.88 5.22 -12.27
N SER A 56 2.77 5.61 -12.83
CA SER A 56 2.68 6.33 -14.09
C SER A 56 1.45 7.27 -14.08
N PRO A 57 1.32 8.20 -15.04
CA PRO A 57 0.11 9.01 -15.15
C PRO A 57 -1.19 8.22 -15.31
N VAL A 58 -1.11 6.94 -15.69
CA VAL A 58 -2.26 6.07 -15.93
C VAL A 58 -2.49 5.02 -14.84
N GLY A 59 -1.72 5.03 -13.74
CA GLY A 59 -1.98 4.13 -12.61
C GLY A 59 -0.73 3.71 -11.83
N ILE A 60 -0.94 2.81 -10.89
CA ILE A 60 0.07 2.24 -10.00
C ILE A 60 0.27 0.76 -10.37
N TYR A 61 1.52 0.31 -10.33
CA TYR A 61 1.89 -1.08 -10.60
C TYR A 61 2.62 -1.66 -9.40
N VAL A 62 2.24 -2.87 -9.03
CA VAL A 62 2.80 -3.60 -7.90
C VAL A 62 3.38 -4.91 -8.40
N GLU A 63 4.57 -5.27 -7.96
CA GLU A 63 5.11 -6.62 -8.09
C GLU A 63 5.40 -7.16 -6.69
N MET A 64 4.85 -8.32 -6.38
CA MET A 64 5.18 -9.06 -5.17
C MET A 64 5.89 -10.36 -5.53
N GLY A 65 6.99 -10.66 -4.86
CA GLY A 65 7.68 -11.95 -4.94
C GLY A 65 7.69 -12.65 -3.60
N CYS A 66 7.26 -13.92 -3.57
CA CYS A 66 7.35 -14.79 -2.40
C CYS A 66 8.29 -15.95 -2.69
N LYS A 67 9.16 -16.31 -1.72
CA LYS A 67 10.08 -17.46 -1.83
C LYS A 67 9.49 -18.75 -1.28
N LEU A 68 8.20 -18.75 -0.94
CA LEU A 68 7.45 -19.91 -0.51
C LEU A 68 6.43 -20.26 -1.59
N GLY A 69 5.93 -21.51 -1.59
CA GLY A 69 4.82 -21.88 -2.47
C GLY A 69 3.55 -21.10 -2.13
N ILE A 70 2.72 -20.84 -3.13
CA ILE A 70 1.41 -20.27 -2.93
C ILE A 70 0.50 -21.28 -2.21
N GLU A 71 -0.29 -20.81 -1.28
CA GLU A 71 -1.27 -21.62 -0.55
C GLU A 71 -2.66 -20.97 -0.67
N SER A 72 -3.69 -21.81 -0.76
CA SER A 72 -5.08 -21.33 -0.77
C SER A 72 -5.38 -20.54 0.49
N GLY A 73 -5.78 -19.28 0.31
CA GLY A 73 -6.00 -18.33 1.41
C GLY A 73 -4.82 -17.39 1.68
N ASP A 74 -3.73 -17.46 0.89
CA ASP A 74 -2.71 -16.41 0.87
C ASP A 74 -3.31 -15.11 0.32
N GLN A 75 -3.18 -14.00 1.04
CA GLN A 75 -3.79 -12.72 0.70
C GLN A 75 -2.77 -11.58 0.72
N LEU A 76 -2.90 -10.67 -0.23
CA LEU A 76 -2.24 -9.37 -0.21
C LEU A 76 -3.28 -8.27 -0.05
N GLU A 77 -3.05 -7.36 0.88
CA GLU A 77 -3.87 -6.16 1.05
C GLU A 77 -2.99 -4.93 0.81
N LEU A 78 -3.51 -3.99 0.03
CA LEU A 78 -2.87 -2.72 -0.27
C LEU A 78 -3.71 -1.58 0.29
N PHE A 79 -3.07 -0.65 0.98
CA PHE A 79 -3.67 0.56 1.53
C PHE A 79 -3.02 1.75 0.83
N ILE A 80 -3.82 2.56 0.15
CA ILE A 80 -3.36 3.69 -0.66
C ILE A 80 -4.17 4.94 -0.30
N ASP A 81 -3.50 6.03 0.04
CA ASP A 81 -4.08 7.37 0.14
C ASP A 81 -3.52 8.23 -1.00
N THR A 82 -4.33 8.52 -1.99
CA THR A 82 -3.91 9.27 -3.20
C THR A 82 -3.55 10.74 -2.92
N ARG A 83 -3.74 11.22 -1.70
CA ARG A 83 -3.42 12.58 -1.23
C ARG A 83 -2.39 12.64 -0.12
N ASP A 84 -2.01 11.51 0.45
CA ASP A 84 -1.10 11.45 1.62
C ASP A 84 -1.51 12.40 2.75
N LEU A 85 -2.79 12.35 3.14
CA LEU A 85 -3.38 13.26 4.13
C LEU A 85 -2.99 12.89 5.58
N LYS A 86 -1.79 13.28 6.00
CA LYS A 86 -1.26 12.98 7.35
C LYS A 86 -2.00 13.69 8.49
N THR A 87 -2.80 14.70 8.17
CA THR A 87 -3.60 15.44 9.15
C THR A 87 -4.93 14.78 9.47
N SER A 88 -5.39 13.85 8.61
CA SER A 88 -6.62 13.10 8.81
C SER A 88 -6.31 11.69 9.31
N ASN A 89 -6.86 11.33 10.47
CA ASN A 89 -6.77 9.97 11.00
C ASN A 89 -8.07 9.18 10.79
N VAL A 90 -8.79 9.51 9.74
CA VAL A 90 -10.00 8.81 9.29
C VAL A 90 -9.89 8.50 7.80
N ILE A 91 -10.55 7.43 7.38
CA ILE A 91 -10.64 7.08 5.97
C ILE A 91 -11.47 8.14 5.25
N THR A 92 -10.86 8.77 4.27
CA THR A 92 -11.44 9.78 3.39
C THR A 92 -11.73 9.19 2.02
N ARG A 93 -12.42 9.93 1.15
CA ARG A 93 -12.64 9.55 -0.26
C ARG A 93 -11.37 9.27 -1.06
N PHE A 94 -10.20 9.65 -0.56
CA PHE A 94 -8.90 9.46 -1.21
C PHE A 94 -8.18 8.18 -0.76
N CYS A 95 -8.75 7.47 0.22
CA CYS A 95 -8.18 6.25 0.78
C CYS A 95 -8.80 5.03 0.09
N HIS A 96 -7.95 4.09 -0.30
CA HIS A 96 -8.30 2.83 -0.93
C HIS A 96 -7.75 1.67 -0.11
N HIS A 97 -8.54 0.63 0.08
CA HIS A 97 -8.14 -0.64 0.64
C HIS A 97 -8.50 -1.76 -0.34
N PHE A 98 -7.50 -2.27 -1.04
CA PHE A 98 -7.66 -3.41 -1.95
C PHE A 98 -7.30 -4.71 -1.24
N SER A 99 -8.04 -5.76 -1.52
CA SER A 99 -7.77 -7.12 -1.06
C SER A 99 -7.65 -8.06 -2.27
N PHE A 100 -6.58 -8.84 -2.32
CA PHE A 100 -6.26 -9.77 -3.40
C PHE A 100 -6.19 -11.18 -2.85
N ASP A 101 -6.95 -12.09 -3.45
CA ASP A 101 -6.73 -13.53 -3.31
C ASP A 101 -5.67 -13.93 -4.34
N LEU A 102 -4.56 -14.47 -3.86
CA LEU A 102 -3.38 -14.70 -4.71
C LEU A 102 -3.47 -15.98 -5.51
N GLU A 103 -4.23 -16.98 -5.05
CA GLU A 103 -4.47 -18.24 -5.77
C GLU A 103 -5.53 -18.05 -6.84
N GLU A 104 -6.65 -17.39 -6.49
CA GLU A 104 -7.76 -17.16 -7.40
C GLU A 104 -7.50 -16.03 -8.43
N GLU A 105 -6.37 -15.32 -8.30
CA GLU A 105 -6.01 -14.17 -9.12
C GLU A 105 -7.12 -13.09 -9.16
N THR A 106 -7.78 -12.86 -8.02
CA THR A 106 -8.86 -11.87 -7.90
C THR A 106 -8.48 -10.73 -6.98
N GLY A 107 -8.98 -9.54 -7.30
CA GLY A 107 -8.76 -8.33 -6.50
C GLY A 107 -10.03 -7.51 -6.40
N VAL A 108 -10.32 -7.01 -5.21
CA VAL A 108 -11.48 -6.15 -4.96
C VAL A 108 -11.11 -5.00 -4.04
N GLU A 109 -11.79 -3.88 -4.17
CA GLU A 109 -11.72 -2.81 -3.19
C GLU A 109 -12.70 -3.09 -2.05
N VAL A 110 -12.22 -3.03 -0.81
CA VAL A 110 -12.98 -3.29 0.43
C VAL A 110 -12.94 -2.11 1.39
N THR A 111 -12.71 -0.90 0.87
CA THR A 111 -12.65 0.34 1.65
C THR A 111 -13.94 0.55 2.44
N ARG A 112 -13.80 0.87 3.74
CA ARG A 112 -14.94 1.16 4.63
C ARG A 112 -14.94 2.61 5.03
N PHE A 113 -15.76 3.39 4.37
CA PHE A 113 -15.96 4.81 4.68
C PHE A 113 -16.81 5.01 5.93
N ARG A 114 -16.62 6.17 6.56
CA ARG A 114 -17.45 6.65 7.66
C ARG A 114 -18.11 7.96 7.23
N GLY A 115 -19.41 7.90 6.99
CA GLY A 115 -20.19 9.08 6.58
C GLY A 115 -20.13 9.36 5.07
N GLU A 116 -20.30 10.63 4.70
CA GLU A 116 -20.50 11.07 3.31
C GLU A 116 -19.18 11.27 2.53
N ASP A 117 -18.05 11.36 3.23
CA ASP A 117 -16.72 11.49 2.57
C ASP A 117 -16.25 10.14 2.01
N SER A 118 -16.84 9.76 0.89
CA SER A 118 -16.65 8.48 0.23
C SER A 118 -16.48 8.63 -1.28
N HIS A 119 -16.06 7.56 -1.93
CA HIS A 119 -16.12 7.37 -3.38
C HIS A 119 -16.82 6.05 -3.71
N GLU A 120 -17.21 5.86 -4.96
CA GLU A 120 -17.69 4.58 -5.47
C GLU A 120 -16.54 3.56 -5.47
N LEU A 121 -16.78 2.34 -4.93
CA LEU A 121 -15.76 1.31 -4.89
C LEU A 121 -15.30 0.94 -6.30
N ALA A 122 -14.04 0.60 -6.42
CA ALA A 122 -13.41 0.24 -7.68
C ALA A 122 -14.12 -0.92 -8.37
N ASP A 123 -14.31 -0.78 -9.67
CA ASP A 123 -14.73 -1.89 -10.54
C ASP A 123 -13.59 -2.93 -10.58
N SER A 124 -13.88 -4.13 -10.07
CA SER A 124 -12.92 -5.22 -10.02
C SER A 124 -12.44 -5.68 -11.39
N ASP A 125 -13.27 -5.52 -12.44
CA ASP A 125 -12.93 -5.91 -13.80
C ASP A 125 -11.80 -5.04 -14.40
N LEU A 126 -11.57 -3.86 -13.84
CA LEU A 126 -10.46 -2.99 -14.21
C LEU A 126 -9.13 -3.33 -13.51
N ILE A 127 -9.18 -4.12 -12.45
CA ILE A 127 -7.97 -4.58 -11.75
C ILE A 127 -7.32 -5.68 -12.57
N THR A 128 -6.07 -5.49 -12.96
CA THR A 128 -5.32 -6.54 -13.64
C THR A 128 -4.37 -7.22 -12.67
N MET A 129 -4.48 -8.53 -12.56
CA MET A 129 -3.59 -9.35 -11.74
C MET A 129 -3.06 -10.52 -12.56
N LYS A 130 -1.80 -10.87 -12.37
CA LYS A 130 -1.15 -12.01 -13.02
C LYS A 130 -0.20 -12.67 -12.04
N THR A 131 -0.34 -13.98 -11.87
CA THR A 131 0.52 -14.79 -11.01
C THR A 131 1.41 -15.72 -11.83
N GLU A 132 2.70 -15.71 -11.54
CA GLU A 132 3.67 -16.66 -12.08
C GLU A 132 4.13 -17.60 -10.97
N VAL A 133 3.68 -18.84 -11.00
CA VAL A 133 4.03 -19.87 -10.00
C VAL A 133 5.23 -20.68 -10.47
N LYS A 134 6.20 -20.87 -9.57
CA LYS A 134 7.34 -21.78 -9.70
C LYS A 134 7.26 -22.84 -8.60
N ARG A 135 8.14 -23.87 -8.66
CA ARG A 135 8.12 -24.98 -7.72
C ARG A 135 8.10 -24.57 -6.23
N SER A 136 8.82 -23.52 -5.85
CA SER A 136 9.00 -23.10 -4.45
C SER A 136 8.90 -21.58 -4.27
N SER A 137 8.32 -20.88 -5.23
CA SER A 137 8.18 -19.43 -5.20
C SER A 137 7.09 -19.00 -6.15
N TYR A 138 6.56 -17.80 -5.96
CA TYR A 138 5.66 -17.19 -6.92
C TYR A 138 5.89 -15.69 -7.00
N ARG A 139 5.41 -15.12 -8.09
CA ARG A 139 5.42 -13.69 -8.34
C ARG A 139 4.04 -13.25 -8.77
N VAL A 140 3.59 -12.15 -8.23
CA VAL A 140 2.32 -11.52 -8.58
C VAL A 140 2.58 -10.13 -9.12
N GLU A 141 2.03 -9.82 -10.29
CA GLU A 141 1.98 -8.47 -10.84
C GLU A 141 0.54 -7.96 -10.79
N ILE A 142 0.35 -6.75 -10.26
CA ILE A 142 -0.95 -6.08 -10.14
C ILE A 142 -0.85 -4.74 -10.83
N ALA A 143 -1.87 -4.37 -11.61
CA ALA A 143 -2.02 -3.04 -12.14
C ALA A 143 -3.35 -2.43 -11.65
N LEU A 144 -3.24 -1.25 -11.05
CA LEU A 144 -4.35 -0.43 -10.57
C LEU A 144 -4.43 0.80 -11.48
N PRO A 145 -5.33 0.82 -12.48
CA PRO A 145 -5.47 1.97 -13.38
C PRO A 145 -6.04 3.17 -12.62
N LYS A 146 -5.76 4.37 -13.10
CA LYS A 146 -6.17 5.63 -12.46
C LYS A 146 -7.69 5.76 -12.31
N GLU A 147 -8.43 5.11 -13.17
CA GLU A 147 -9.90 5.12 -13.23
C GLU A 147 -10.52 4.58 -11.94
N ILE A 148 -9.83 3.64 -11.27
CA ILE A 148 -10.27 3.05 -10.00
C ILE A 148 -9.59 3.67 -8.77
N LEU A 149 -8.72 4.66 -8.95
CA LEU A 149 -8.00 5.34 -7.88
C LEU A 149 -8.55 6.77 -7.74
N TYR A 150 -9.64 6.92 -6.99
CA TYR A 150 -10.26 8.22 -6.78
C TYR A 150 -9.24 9.26 -6.31
N GLY A 151 -9.20 10.38 -7.00
CA GLY A 151 -8.27 11.46 -6.70
C GLY A 151 -6.83 11.24 -7.15
N TYR A 152 -6.48 10.15 -7.85
CA TYR A 152 -5.13 9.94 -8.33
C TYR A 152 -4.75 10.95 -9.42
N ASP A 153 -3.91 11.91 -9.04
CA ASP A 153 -3.34 12.92 -9.93
C ASP A 153 -1.86 13.12 -9.61
N PRO A 154 -0.96 12.35 -10.25
CA PRO A 154 0.48 12.42 -9.98
C PRO A 154 1.15 13.67 -10.58
N VAL A 155 0.41 14.50 -11.34
CA VAL A 155 0.91 15.79 -11.82
C VAL A 155 0.80 16.83 -10.72
N GLU A 156 -0.34 16.89 -10.04
CA GLU A 156 -0.62 17.82 -8.95
C GLU A 156 -0.05 17.31 -7.61
N PHE A 157 -0.25 16.03 -7.30
CA PHE A 157 0.15 15.43 -6.02
C PHE A 157 1.32 14.48 -6.21
N LYS A 158 2.48 14.88 -5.71
CA LYS A 158 3.75 14.16 -5.88
C LYS A 158 3.99 13.09 -4.82
N ARG A 159 3.04 12.86 -3.94
CA ARG A 159 3.12 11.85 -2.88
C ARG A 159 1.81 11.10 -2.75
N LEU A 160 1.91 9.86 -2.26
CA LEU A 160 0.78 9.08 -1.81
C LEU A 160 1.11 8.40 -0.48
N GLY A 161 0.09 8.14 0.34
CA GLY A 161 0.21 7.27 1.49
C GLY A 161 0.15 5.81 1.05
N PHE A 162 1.01 4.97 1.62
CA PHE A 162 1.06 3.55 1.25
C PHE A 162 1.37 2.65 2.44
N CYS A 163 0.67 1.53 2.51
CA CYS A 163 0.98 0.40 3.37
C CYS A 163 0.55 -0.89 2.66
N TYR A 164 1.13 -2.02 3.04
CA TYR A 164 0.61 -3.34 2.65
C TYR A 164 0.57 -4.29 3.84
N ARG A 165 -0.27 -5.31 3.72
CA ARG A 165 -0.32 -6.47 4.60
C ARG A 165 -0.38 -7.72 3.74
N TYR A 166 0.58 -8.60 3.90
CA TYR A 166 0.55 -9.95 3.36
C TYR A 166 0.18 -10.92 4.48
N LYS A 167 -0.74 -11.83 4.21
CA LYS A 167 -1.20 -12.87 5.14
C LYS A 167 -1.10 -14.23 4.48
N ARG A 168 -0.58 -15.18 5.21
CA ARG A 168 -0.63 -16.59 4.84
C ARG A 168 -1.76 -17.31 5.53
N LYS A 169 -2.19 -18.44 4.93
CA LYS A 169 -3.19 -19.35 5.52
C LYS A 169 -2.83 -19.82 6.93
N ASN A 170 -1.54 -20.05 7.20
CA ASN A 170 -1.04 -20.51 8.50
C ASN A 170 -1.06 -19.41 9.60
N GLY A 171 -1.51 -18.19 9.26
CA GLY A 171 -1.59 -17.07 10.18
C GLY A 171 -0.34 -16.17 10.20
N GLU A 172 0.74 -16.54 9.50
CA GLU A 172 1.89 -15.65 9.36
C GLU A 172 1.49 -14.38 8.60
N LYS A 173 2.03 -13.26 9.05
CA LYS A 173 1.78 -11.93 8.45
C LYS A 173 3.09 -11.19 8.23
N GLU A 174 3.09 -10.34 7.24
CA GLU A 174 4.11 -9.32 7.02
C GLU A 174 3.45 -8.00 6.66
N HIS A 175 3.92 -6.92 7.25
CA HIS A 175 3.44 -5.58 6.99
C HIS A 175 4.58 -4.69 6.51
N PHE A 176 4.22 -3.68 5.74
CA PHE A 176 5.09 -2.55 5.46
C PHE A 176 4.80 -1.44 6.46
N ASN A 177 5.83 -0.96 7.14
CA ASN A 177 5.82 0.17 8.06
C ASN A 177 5.22 -0.14 9.45
N LEU A 178 4.00 -0.66 9.56
CA LEU A 178 3.31 -0.86 10.84
C LEU A 178 2.60 -2.21 10.87
N SER A 179 2.67 -2.91 12.00
CA SER A 179 1.93 -4.14 12.22
C SER A 179 0.46 -3.88 12.58
N SER A 180 -0.46 -4.64 11.96
CA SER A 180 -1.88 -4.60 12.31
C SER A 180 -2.18 -5.17 13.70
N ASP A 181 -1.21 -5.80 14.35
CA ASP A 181 -1.37 -6.31 15.72
C ASP A 181 -1.37 -5.16 16.75
N TYR A 182 -0.79 -4.01 16.38
CA TYR A 182 -0.75 -2.81 17.23
C TYR A 182 -1.71 -1.71 16.77
N PHE A 183 -1.98 -1.64 15.45
CA PHE A 183 -2.76 -0.57 14.84
C PHE A 183 -3.78 -1.14 13.86
N ASN A 184 -4.98 -0.61 13.89
CA ASN A 184 -5.97 -0.93 12.88
C ASN A 184 -5.67 -0.13 11.60
N LEU A 185 -4.90 -0.73 10.68
CA LEU A 185 -4.44 -0.08 9.45
C LEU A 185 -5.59 0.44 8.60
N GLU A 186 -6.71 -0.29 8.60
CA GLU A 186 -7.92 0.06 7.82
C GLU A 186 -8.61 1.34 8.33
N LYS A 187 -8.18 1.89 9.47
CA LYS A 187 -8.80 3.07 10.09
C LYS A 187 -7.86 4.26 10.28
N HIS A 188 -6.55 4.05 10.08
CA HIS A 188 -5.54 5.04 10.45
C HIS A 188 -4.61 5.40 9.27
N PRO A 189 -5.14 6.06 8.21
CA PRO A 189 -4.35 6.38 7.01
C PRO A 189 -3.18 7.32 7.29
N ALA A 190 -3.27 8.16 8.32
CA ALA A 190 -2.15 9.04 8.72
C ALA A 190 -0.88 8.28 9.09
N LEU A 191 -0.98 6.99 9.44
CA LEU A 191 0.15 6.14 9.80
C LEU A 191 0.76 5.40 8.60
N TRP A 192 0.13 5.40 7.42
CA TRP A 192 0.70 4.79 6.22
C TRP A 192 1.96 5.55 5.79
N ALA A 193 2.93 4.86 5.19
CA ALA A 193 4.17 5.51 4.74
C ALA A 193 3.90 6.59 3.69
N SER A 194 4.67 7.66 3.72
CA SER A 194 4.66 8.71 2.68
C SER A 194 5.58 8.30 1.55
N MET A 195 5.04 8.12 0.35
CA MET A 195 5.78 7.67 -0.83
C MET A 195 5.84 8.78 -1.86
N GLU A 196 7.05 9.27 -2.19
CA GLU A 196 7.26 10.30 -3.20
C GLU A 196 7.28 9.69 -4.62
N LEU A 197 6.55 10.31 -5.54
CA LEU A 197 6.47 9.89 -6.95
C LEU A 197 7.64 10.52 -7.73
N MET A 198 8.69 9.74 -7.96
CA MET A 198 9.89 10.19 -8.66
C MET A 198 9.66 10.23 -10.17
N GLY A 199 10.04 11.36 -10.80
CA GLY A 199 9.84 11.63 -12.23
C GLY A 199 11.00 11.25 -13.12
#